data_0b93a8a4df10d8d35a699adcea98e7fb
#
_entry.id   0b93a8a4df10d8d35a699adcea98e7fb
#
_cell.length_a   1.000
_cell.length_b   1.000
_cell.length_c   1.000
_cell.angle_alpha   90.00
_cell.angle_beta   90.00
_cell.angle_gamma   90.00
#
_symmetry.space_group_name_H-M   'P 1'
#
loop_
_entity.id
_entity.type
_entity.pdbx_description
1 polymer ?
#
loop_
_entity_poly.entity_id
_entity_poly.type
_entity_poly.pdbx_seq_one_letter_code
_entity_poly.pdbx_strand_id
1 'polypeptide(L)'
;MRTVNRLDTWQPDWQARSSETRGIGMSTFKTKDGTDIYYKDWGTGTPVLFSHGWPLDGDMWEYQMEHLSSNGYRTIAFDRRGFGRSSQPWSGYDYDTFADDIAELIEHLDLRDVTLVGFSMGGGDVTRYIARHGSERVARLALLGSVTPFFLKTEDNPEGVDASVFDGIKDGLMKDRAQFISDFATPFYGLNKGQEVSEGVQTQTLNIALLASLKGTLDCVTAFSATDFRPDMAKIDVPTLVIHGDGDQVVPFEASGKRAAEMIKGAVLKVYPGAPHGFAVTHAQQLNEDLLTFLQS
;
A
#
# COMPACT_ATOMS: atom_id res chain seq x y z
N MET A 1 42.40 -13.88 52.69
CA MET A 1 42.08 -12.61 52.07
C MET A 1 42.74 -12.54 50.71
N ARG A 2 42.01 -12.78 49.66
CA ARG A 2 42.39 -12.41 48.26
C ARG A 2 41.12 -12.07 47.54
N THR A 3 40.92 -10.81 47.34
CA THR A 3 39.92 -10.20 46.47
C THR A 3 40.25 -10.47 45.04
N VAL A 4 39.32 -11.06 44.28
CA VAL A 4 39.42 -11.16 42.83
C VAL A 4 38.27 -10.31 42.27
N ASN A 5 38.65 -9.08 41.85
CA ASN A 5 37.83 -8.28 40.96
C ASN A 5 38.22 -8.67 39.53
N ARG A 6 37.29 -9.30 38.79
CA ARG A 6 37.26 -9.26 37.34
C ARG A 6 35.90 -8.90 36.87
N LEU A 7 35.77 -7.64 36.53
CA LEU A 7 34.71 -7.17 35.61
C LEU A 7 35.23 -7.46 34.20
N ASP A 8 34.83 -8.58 33.63
CA ASP A 8 35.02 -8.85 32.22
C ASP A 8 34.08 -7.85 31.47
N THR A 9 34.71 -6.86 30.87
CA THR A 9 34.06 -5.89 29.99
C THR A 9 33.63 -6.62 28.74
N TRP A 10 32.32 -6.88 28.63
CA TRP A 10 31.70 -7.27 27.39
C TRP A 10 31.91 -6.15 26.35
N GLN A 11 32.73 -6.39 25.35
CA GLN A 11 32.85 -5.53 24.18
C GLN A 11 32.10 -6.18 23.02
N PRO A 12 31.03 -5.57 22.51
CA PRO A 12 30.36 -6.09 21.34
C PRO A 12 31.22 -5.91 20.10
N ASP A 13 31.37 -6.99 19.34
CA ASP A 13 32.21 -7.11 18.14
C ASP A 13 31.55 -6.45 16.91
N TRP A 14 31.19 -5.16 17.01
CA TRP A 14 30.66 -4.38 15.89
C TRP A 14 31.74 -3.63 15.08
N GLN A 15 33.01 -3.69 15.53
CA GLN A 15 34.10 -2.95 14.88
C GLN A 15 34.78 -3.69 13.72
N ALA A 16 34.38 -4.91 13.39
CA ALA A 16 35.05 -5.74 12.36
C ALA A 16 34.28 -5.89 11.03
N ARG A 17 33.37 -5.01 10.71
CA ARG A 17 32.83 -4.91 9.34
C ARG A 17 33.02 -3.49 8.85
N SER A 18 34.21 -3.30 8.30
CA SER A 18 34.59 -2.06 7.64
C SER A 18 33.81 -1.86 6.34
N SER A 19 33.37 -0.59 6.17
CA SER A 19 33.25 0.15 4.93
C SER A 19 32.14 -0.25 3.94
N GLU A 20 30.94 0.18 4.25
CA GLU A 20 30.24 1.14 3.43
C GLU A 20 29.29 1.88 4.36
N THR A 21 29.72 3.02 4.85
CA THR A 21 28.84 4.00 5.48
C THR A 21 27.91 4.53 4.39
N ARG A 22 26.81 3.81 4.10
CA ARG A 22 25.62 4.48 3.61
C ARG A 22 25.23 5.46 4.70
N GLY A 23 25.31 6.74 4.38
CA GLY A 23 24.97 7.80 5.31
C GLY A 23 23.62 7.51 5.97
N ILE A 24 23.44 7.95 7.22
CA ILE A 24 22.16 7.91 7.94
C ILE A 24 21.26 8.98 7.29
N GLY A 25 20.98 8.85 6.01
CA GLY A 25 20.01 9.63 5.25
C GLY A 25 18.76 8.77 5.06
N MET A 26 17.60 9.39 5.10
CA MET A 26 16.36 8.71 4.65
C MET A 26 16.56 8.22 3.22
N SER A 27 16.15 6.97 2.92
CA SER A 27 16.21 6.44 1.58
C SER A 27 15.19 7.16 0.70
N THR A 28 15.68 8.10 -0.11
CA THR A 28 14.86 8.84 -1.08
C THR A 28 15.50 8.76 -2.44
N PHE A 29 14.68 8.77 -3.49
CA PHE A 29 15.14 9.00 -4.85
C PHE A 29 14.35 10.15 -5.46
N LYS A 30 14.93 10.81 -6.45
CA LYS A 30 14.29 11.91 -7.16
C LYS A 30 13.76 11.43 -8.50
N THR A 31 12.46 11.60 -8.70
CA THR A 31 11.80 11.32 -10.00
C THR A 31 12.24 12.31 -11.08
N LYS A 32 11.96 11.98 -12.33
CA LYS A 32 12.29 12.83 -13.49
C LYS A 32 11.63 14.22 -13.42
N ASP A 33 10.46 14.31 -12.78
CA ASP A 33 9.77 15.60 -12.56
C ASP A 33 10.30 16.38 -11.35
N GLY A 34 11.27 15.81 -10.61
CA GLY A 34 11.94 16.45 -9.47
C GLY A 34 11.29 16.17 -8.12
N THR A 35 10.30 15.29 -8.04
CA THR A 35 9.66 14.87 -6.79
C THR A 35 10.57 13.92 -6.01
N ASP A 36 10.82 14.17 -4.73
CA ASP A 36 11.55 13.23 -3.89
C ASP A 36 10.55 12.20 -3.33
N ILE A 37 10.80 10.92 -3.60
CA ILE A 37 10.02 9.79 -3.11
C ILE A 37 10.82 9.06 -2.04
N TYR A 38 10.26 8.96 -0.85
CA TYR A 38 10.80 8.16 0.24
C TYR A 38 10.43 6.69 0.08
N TYR A 39 11.34 5.79 0.45
CA TYR A 39 11.06 4.36 0.49
C TYR A 39 11.81 3.66 1.63
N LYS A 40 11.25 2.56 2.11
CA LYS A 40 11.91 1.56 2.96
C LYS A 40 12.33 0.38 2.09
N ASP A 41 13.46 -0.24 2.42
CA ASP A 41 14.04 -1.37 1.69
C ASP A 41 14.66 -2.34 2.71
N TRP A 42 13.96 -3.43 2.98
CA TRP A 42 14.32 -4.39 4.01
C TRP A 42 14.56 -5.78 3.43
N GLY A 43 15.45 -6.54 4.07
CA GLY A 43 15.76 -7.92 3.67
C GLY A 43 16.57 -8.03 2.39
N THR A 44 16.59 -9.23 1.84
CA THR A 44 17.28 -9.58 0.60
C THR A 44 16.50 -10.67 -0.14
N GLY A 45 16.80 -10.89 -1.42
CA GLY A 45 16.12 -11.92 -2.23
C GLY A 45 15.15 -11.31 -3.25
N THR A 46 14.14 -12.08 -3.66
CA THR A 46 13.16 -11.64 -4.67
C THR A 46 12.36 -10.45 -4.16
N PRO A 47 12.24 -9.36 -4.95
CA PRO A 47 11.63 -8.13 -4.48
C PRO A 47 10.09 -8.19 -4.43
N VAL A 48 9.54 -7.61 -3.36
CA VAL A 48 8.12 -7.33 -3.18
C VAL A 48 7.97 -5.84 -2.97
N LEU A 49 7.27 -5.15 -3.88
CA LEU A 49 7.02 -3.72 -3.83
C LEU A 49 5.58 -3.43 -3.41
N PHE A 50 5.42 -2.63 -2.37
CA PHE A 50 4.14 -2.32 -1.77
C PHE A 50 3.71 -0.88 -2.08
N SER A 51 2.49 -0.73 -2.61
CA SER A 51 1.80 0.56 -2.75
C SER A 51 0.66 0.67 -1.74
N HIS A 52 0.71 1.72 -0.92
CA HIS A 52 -0.20 1.95 0.19
C HIS A 52 -1.56 2.49 -0.23
N GLY A 53 -2.57 2.33 0.65
CA GLY A 53 -3.90 2.93 0.50
C GLY A 53 -3.95 4.41 0.89
N TRP A 54 -5.05 5.06 0.50
CA TRP A 54 -5.36 6.43 0.91
C TRP A 54 -5.93 6.45 2.36
N PRO A 55 -5.60 7.43 3.18
CA PRO A 55 -4.56 8.45 3.03
C PRO A 55 -3.26 8.09 3.77
N LEU A 56 -2.90 6.81 3.80
CA LEU A 56 -1.77 6.24 4.55
C LEU A 56 -0.42 6.49 3.84
N ASP A 57 0.64 5.87 4.35
CA ASP A 57 1.97 5.83 3.77
C ASP A 57 2.60 4.42 3.87
N GLY A 58 3.87 4.28 3.53
CA GLY A 58 4.56 3.00 3.51
C GLY A 58 4.64 2.29 4.86
N ASP A 59 4.44 3.01 5.99
CA ASP A 59 4.52 2.43 7.33
C ASP A 59 3.32 1.49 7.64
N MET A 60 2.25 1.57 6.86
CA MET A 60 1.15 0.61 6.99
C MET A 60 1.58 -0.84 6.73
N TRP A 61 2.69 -1.05 6.04
CA TRP A 61 3.15 -2.35 5.59
C TRP A 61 4.17 -3.03 6.51
N GLU A 62 4.55 -2.42 7.65
CA GLU A 62 5.65 -2.91 8.48
C GLU A 62 5.47 -4.37 8.93
N TYR A 63 4.26 -4.81 9.25
CA TYR A 63 4.00 -6.20 9.63
C TYR A 63 4.18 -7.19 8.46
N GLN A 64 3.78 -6.80 7.24
CA GLN A 64 3.97 -7.60 6.03
C GLN A 64 5.44 -7.62 5.62
N MET A 65 6.09 -6.46 5.68
CA MET A 65 7.52 -6.31 5.35
C MET A 65 8.39 -7.14 6.29
N GLU A 66 8.16 -7.06 7.60
CA GLU A 66 8.90 -7.84 8.59
C GLU A 66 8.75 -9.34 8.32
N HIS A 67 7.50 -9.81 8.18
CA HIS A 67 7.22 -11.22 7.95
C HIS A 67 7.88 -11.74 6.66
N LEU A 68 7.72 -11.05 5.54
CA LEU A 68 8.28 -11.49 4.26
C LEU A 68 9.82 -11.37 4.23
N SER A 69 10.39 -10.31 4.83
CA SER A 69 11.85 -10.16 4.92
C SER A 69 12.48 -11.26 5.76
N SER A 70 11.84 -11.65 6.86
CA SER A 70 12.26 -12.78 7.70
C SER A 70 12.13 -14.13 6.99
N ASN A 71 11.35 -14.21 5.91
CA ASN A 71 11.19 -15.38 5.05
C ASN A 71 12.00 -15.30 3.73
N GLY A 72 12.99 -14.39 3.65
CA GLY A 72 13.98 -14.37 2.57
C GLY A 72 13.56 -13.55 1.34
N TYR A 73 12.63 -12.61 1.48
CA TYR A 73 12.25 -11.67 0.44
C TYR A 73 12.86 -10.28 0.70
N ARG A 74 13.11 -9.52 -0.36
CA ARG A 74 13.44 -8.10 -0.25
C ARG A 74 12.15 -7.30 -0.35
N THR A 75 11.77 -6.59 0.70
CA THR A 75 10.52 -5.83 0.76
C THR A 75 10.76 -4.35 0.63
N ILE A 76 10.06 -3.70 -0.28
CA ILE A 76 10.16 -2.27 -0.54
C ILE A 76 8.75 -1.65 -0.36
N ALA A 77 8.64 -0.64 0.48
CA ALA A 77 7.43 0.17 0.61
C ALA A 77 7.79 1.64 0.43
N PHE A 78 7.10 2.35 -0.42
CA PHE A 78 7.33 3.77 -0.67
C PHE A 78 6.16 4.62 -0.17
N ASP A 79 6.45 5.87 0.16
CA ASP A 79 5.43 6.86 0.41
C ASP A 79 5.10 7.54 -0.92
N ARG A 80 3.83 7.42 -1.39
CA ARG A 80 3.39 8.11 -2.62
C ARG A 80 3.63 9.60 -2.52
N ARG A 81 3.91 10.28 -3.64
CA ARG A 81 3.97 11.76 -3.67
C ARG A 81 2.76 12.36 -2.94
N GLY A 82 3.00 13.38 -2.11
CA GLY A 82 1.97 14.01 -1.29
C GLY A 82 1.67 13.33 0.04
N PHE A 83 2.29 12.18 0.32
CA PHE A 83 2.04 11.36 1.52
C PHE A 83 3.34 11.10 2.29
N GLY A 84 3.20 10.86 3.58
CA GLY A 84 4.29 10.47 4.45
C GLY A 84 5.50 11.41 4.35
N ARG A 85 6.65 10.83 4.06
CA ARG A 85 7.96 11.52 3.98
C ARG A 85 8.33 11.97 2.57
N SER A 86 7.50 11.65 1.57
CA SER A 86 7.71 12.10 0.19
C SER A 86 7.38 13.57 0.01
N SER A 87 7.90 14.18 -1.06
CA SER A 87 7.58 15.56 -1.43
C SER A 87 6.08 15.76 -1.64
N GLN A 88 5.59 16.95 -1.33
CA GLN A 88 4.18 17.34 -1.45
C GLN A 88 3.98 18.35 -2.60
N PRO A 89 4.08 17.92 -3.88
CA PRO A 89 3.89 18.81 -5.01
C PRO A 89 2.44 19.34 -5.08
N TRP A 90 2.23 20.43 -5.79
CA TRP A 90 0.89 21.00 -5.98
C TRP A 90 0.01 20.20 -6.95
N SER A 91 0.61 19.38 -7.82
CA SER A 91 -0.07 18.61 -8.89
C SER A 91 0.60 17.24 -9.11
N GLY A 92 0.03 16.43 -10.01
CA GLY A 92 0.53 15.09 -10.31
C GLY A 92 -0.11 14.02 -9.41
N TYR A 93 -1.34 14.26 -8.98
CA TYR A 93 -2.10 13.30 -8.17
C TYR A 93 -3.08 12.51 -9.06
N ASP A 94 -2.53 11.84 -10.05
CA ASP A 94 -3.25 10.97 -10.98
C ASP A 94 -2.50 9.64 -11.17
N TYR A 95 -3.20 8.61 -11.62
CA TYR A 95 -2.66 7.26 -11.70
C TYR A 95 -1.57 7.08 -12.76
N ASP A 96 -1.55 7.90 -13.81
CA ASP A 96 -0.46 7.86 -14.80
C ASP A 96 0.84 8.30 -14.13
N THR A 97 0.78 9.37 -13.36
CA THR A 97 1.91 9.89 -12.59
C THR A 97 2.34 8.90 -11.49
N PHE A 98 1.41 8.28 -10.76
CA PHE A 98 1.76 7.28 -9.73
C PHE A 98 2.40 6.03 -10.33
N ALA A 99 1.93 5.58 -11.50
CA ALA A 99 2.53 4.48 -12.24
C ALA A 99 3.95 4.82 -12.72
N ASP A 100 4.17 6.07 -13.17
CA ASP A 100 5.49 6.56 -13.57
C ASP A 100 6.45 6.61 -12.36
N ASP A 101 6.00 7.05 -11.17
CA ASP A 101 6.78 7.02 -9.94
C ASP A 101 7.22 5.59 -9.56
N ILE A 102 6.32 4.62 -9.68
CA ILE A 102 6.64 3.20 -9.44
C ILE A 102 7.68 2.71 -10.46
N ALA A 103 7.52 3.05 -11.74
CA ALA A 103 8.46 2.65 -12.78
C ALA A 103 9.86 3.20 -12.51
N GLU A 104 9.95 4.46 -12.12
CA GLU A 104 11.21 5.11 -11.80
C GLU A 104 11.85 4.54 -10.52
N LEU A 105 11.06 4.16 -9.51
CA LEU A 105 11.56 3.46 -8.33
C LEU A 105 12.12 2.08 -8.68
N ILE A 106 11.42 1.32 -9.52
CA ILE A 106 11.85 0.01 -10.01
C ILE A 106 13.16 0.13 -10.81
N GLU A 107 13.28 1.16 -11.66
CA GLU A 107 14.52 1.46 -12.37
C GLU A 107 15.65 1.88 -11.42
N HIS A 108 15.39 2.78 -10.49
CA HIS A 108 16.37 3.29 -9.53
C HIS A 108 17.00 2.18 -8.70
N LEU A 109 16.21 1.19 -8.30
CA LEU A 109 16.66 0.04 -7.50
C LEU A 109 17.06 -1.16 -8.35
N ASP A 110 17.01 -1.06 -9.70
CA ASP A 110 17.18 -2.14 -10.69
C ASP A 110 16.42 -3.42 -10.29
N LEU A 111 15.16 -3.28 -9.89
CA LEU A 111 14.34 -4.42 -9.50
C LEU A 111 13.92 -5.24 -10.72
N ARG A 112 13.91 -6.56 -10.55
CA ARG A 112 13.46 -7.55 -11.55
C ARG A 112 12.67 -8.63 -10.84
N ASP A 113 11.78 -9.28 -11.58
CA ASP A 113 10.89 -10.32 -11.04
C ASP A 113 10.08 -9.83 -9.81
N VAL A 114 9.66 -8.57 -9.87
CA VAL A 114 8.98 -7.90 -8.76
C VAL A 114 7.59 -8.48 -8.56
N THR A 115 7.22 -8.77 -7.32
CA THR A 115 5.82 -8.89 -6.97
C THR A 115 5.29 -7.52 -6.57
N LEU A 116 4.32 -7.00 -7.33
CA LEU A 116 3.63 -5.76 -6.99
C LEU A 116 2.46 -6.06 -6.06
N VAL A 117 2.38 -5.35 -4.95
CA VAL A 117 1.28 -5.46 -3.98
C VAL A 117 0.63 -4.08 -3.81
N GLY A 118 -0.65 -3.97 -4.15
CA GLY A 118 -1.39 -2.72 -4.03
C GLY A 118 -2.61 -2.86 -3.14
N PHE A 119 -2.72 -1.99 -2.12
CA PHE A 119 -3.85 -1.95 -1.22
C PHE A 119 -4.75 -0.76 -1.53
N SER A 120 -6.08 -0.99 -1.62
CA SER A 120 -7.07 0.07 -1.79
C SER A 120 -6.75 0.94 -3.02
N MET A 121 -6.50 2.24 -2.84
CA MET A 121 -6.00 3.14 -3.88
C MET A 121 -4.72 2.61 -4.55
N GLY A 122 -3.79 2.02 -3.77
CA GLY A 122 -2.55 1.46 -4.28
C GLY A 122 -2.75 0.30 -5.26
N GLY A 123 -3.90 -0.38 -5.20
CA GLY A 123 -4.28 -1.36 -6.22
C GLY A 123 -4.45 -0.75 -7.61
N GLY A 124 -4.93 0.49 -7.67
CA GLY A 124 -4.97 1.26 -8.91
C GLY A 124 -3.57 1.62 -9.44
N ASP A 125 -2.64 2.00 -8.54
CA ASP A 125 -1.26 2.33 -8.91
C ASP A 125 -0.58 1.17 -9.64
N VAL A 126 -0.60 -0.02 -9.02
CA VAL A 126 0.06 -1.21 -9.58
C VAL A 126 -0.64 -1.76 -10.83
N THR A 127 -1.96 -1.58 -10.91
CA THR A 127 -2.74 -1.91 -12.12
C THR A 127 -2.36 -1.00 -13.27
N ARG A 128 -2.34 0.33 -13.05
CA ARG A 128 -1.94 1.31 -14.05
C ARG A 128 -0.48 1.15 -14.43
N TYR A 129 0.41 0.76 -13.49
CA TYR A 129 1.78 0.45 -13.81
C TYR A 129 1.89 -0.64 -14.89
N ILE A 130 1.24 -1.79 -14.70
CA ILE A 130 1.28 -2.88 -15.70
C ILE A 130 0.69 -2.42 -17.04
N ALA A 131 -0.42 -1.70 -17.01
CA ALA A 131 -1.08 -1.23 -18.24
C ALA A 131 -0.25 -0.23 -19.06
N ARG A 132 0.61 0.56 -18.37
CA ARG A 132 1.37 1.67 -18.96
C ARG A 132 2.82 1.29 -19.27
N HIS A 133 3.45 0.50 -18.40
CA HIS A 133 4.87 0.14 -18.49
C HIS A 133 5.11 -1.33 -18.85
N GLY A 134 4.05 -2.14 -18.91
CA GLY A 134 4.17 -3.58 -19.15
C GLY A 134 4.59 -4.38 -17.92
N SER A 135 4.73 -5.68 -18.12
CA SER A 135 5.04 -6.64 -17.03
C SER A 135 6.47 -7.21 -17.10
N GLU A 136 7.34 -6.69 -17.97
CA GLU A 136 8.70 -7.26 -18.17
C GLU A 136 9.53 -7.36 -16.90
N ARG A 137 9.30 -6.50 -15.90
CA ARG A 137 9.97 -6.50 -14.61
C ARG A 137 9.12 -7.10 -13.49
N VAL A 138 7.90 -7.56 -13.79
CA VAL A 138 6.89 -8.00 -12.82
C VAL A 138 6.69 -9.50 -12.92
N ALA A 139 6.87 -10.22 -11.83
CA ALA A 139 6.60 -11.66 -11.77
C ALA A 139 5.16 -11.96 -11.32
N ARG A 140 4.58 -11.14 -10.44
CA ARG A 140 3.27 -11.36 -9.82
C ARG A 140 2.60 -10.04 -9.45
N LEU A 141 1.28 -10.09 -9.30
CA LEU A 141 0.45 -8.98 -8.83
C LEU A 141 -0.45 -9.43 -7.67
N ALA A 142 -0.55 -8.63 -6.61
CA ALA A 142 -1.53 -8.81 -5.54
C ALA A 142 -2.36 -7.54 -5.36
N LEU A 143 -3.68 -7.67 -5.46
CA LEU A 143 -4.67 -6.61 -5.27
C LEU A 143 -5.41 -6.86 -3.96
N LEU A 144 -5.24 -5.96 -2.99
CA LEU A 144 -5.74 -6.11 -1.64
C LEU A 144 -6.79 -5.01 -1.34
N GLY A 145 -8.07 -5.36 -1.20
CA GLY A 145 -9.14 -4.37 -0.98
C GLY A 145 -9.14 -3.24 -2.02
N SER A 146 -8.73 -3.55 -3.26
CA SER A 146 -8.44 -2.59 -4.32
C SER A 146 -9.68 -1.84 -4.81
N VAL A 147 -9.51 -0.57 -5.17
CA VAL A 147 -10.56 0.26 -5.80
C VAL A 147 -10.88 -0.13 -7.25
N THR A 148 -10.12 -1.06 -7.80
CA THR A 148 -10.33 -1.57 -9.16
C THR A 148 -11.52 -2.52 -9.23
N PRO A 149 -12.21 -2.65 -10.40
CA PRO A 149 -11.88 -2.10 -11.71
C PRO A 149 -12.39 -0.69 -11.96
N PHE A 150 -13.45 -0.22 -11.30
CA PHE A 150 -13.98 1.14 -11.43
C PHE A 150 -14.87 1.48 -10.24
N PHE A 151 -14.53 2.54 -9.51
CA PHE A 151 -15.14 2.81 -8.22
C PHE A 151 -16.40 3.68 -8.32
N LEU A 152 -16.42 4.67 -9.23
CA LEU A 152 -17.57 5.57 -9.40
C LEU A 152 -18.76 4.87 -10.05
N LYS A 153 -19.94 5.10 -9.52
CA LYS A 153 -21.20 4.71 -10.16
C LYS A 153 -21.48 5.60 -11.37
N THR A 154 -21.67 4.93 -12.51
CA THR A 154 -22.02 5.54 -13.79
C THR A 154 -23.12 4.70 -14.46
N GLU A 155 -23.63 5.16 -15.60
CA GLU A 155 -24.63 4.41 -16.37
C GLU A 155 -24.09 3.02 -16.78
N ASP A 156 -22.80 2.92 -17.15
CA ASP A 156 -22.11 1.68 -17.54
C ASP A 156 -21.39 0.99 -16.37
N ASN A 157 -21.50 1.52 -15.14
CA ASN A 157 -20.99 0.95 -13.89
C ASN A 157 -22.04 1.13 -12.76
N PRO A 158 -23.22 0.53 -12.87
CA PRO A 158 -24.33 0.76 -11.94
C PRO A 158 -24.06 0.30 -10.51
N GLU A 159 -23.09 -0.62 -10.30
CA GLU A 159 -22.71 -1.17 -9.01
C GLU A 159 -21.63 -0.37 -8.29
N GLY A 160 -21.11 0.69 -8.94
CA GLY A 160 -20.15 1.60 -8.35
C GLY A 160 -20.75 2.43 -7.21
N VAL A 161 -19.89 3.15 -6.51
CA VAL A 161 -20.24 4.02 -5.39
C VAL A 161 -20.73 5.38 -5.92
N ASP A 162 -21.82 5.87 -5.34
CA ASP A 162 -22.43 7.16 -5.74
C ASP A 162 -21.46 8.34 -5.56
N ALA A 163 -21.50 9.29 -6.49
CA ALA A 163 -20.63 10.46 -6.49
C ALA A 163 -20.72 11.28 -5.20
N SER A 164 -21.90 11.33 -4.58
CA SER A 164 -22.14 12.06 -3.33
C SER A 164 -21.29 11.55 -2.14
N VAL A 165 -20.88 10.29 -2.16
CA VAL A 165 -19.97 9.72 -1.15
C VAL A 165 -18.60 10.38 -1.25
N PHE A 166 -18.07 10.53 -2.46
CA PHE A 166 -16.77 11.16 -2.69
C PHE A 166 -16.81 12.67 -2.44
N ASP A 167 -17.89 13.33 -2.78
CA ASP A 167 -18.11 14.73 -2.43
C ASP A 167 -18.16 14.91 -0.90
N GLY A 168 -18.88 14.03 -0.18
CA GLY A 168 -18.91 14.01 1.28
C GLY A 168 -17.54 13.81 1.92
N ILE A 169 -16.68 12.98 1.32
CA ILE A 169 -15.29 12.82 1.77
C ILE A 169 -14.53 14.14 1.63
N LYS A 170 -14.60 14.79 0.47
CA LYS A 170 -13.93 16.09 0.24
C LYS A 170 -14.44 17.18 1.18
N ASP A 171 -15.74 17.26 1.38
CA ASP A 171 -16.35 18.23 2.29
C ASP A 171 -15.90 17.99 3.74
N GLY A 172 -15.86 16.74 4.18
CA GLY A 172 -15.36 16.35 5.50
C GLY A 172 -13.89 16.75 5.71
N LEU A 173 -13.05 16.48 4.73
CA LEU A 173 -11.63 16.86 4.75
C LEU A 173 -11.45 18.38 4.81
N MET A 174 -12.25 19.13 4.07
CA MET A 174 -12.17 20.59 4.06
C MET A 174 -12.73 21.23 5.33
N LYS A 175 -13.69 20.58 5.97
CA LYS A 175 -14.31 21.08 7.21
C LYS A 175 -13.40 20.86 8.42
N ASP A 176 -12.92 19.65 8.61
CA ASP A 176 -12.02 19.24 9.69
C ASP A 176 -11.33 17.94 9.32
N ARG A 177 -10.17 18.03 8.67
CA ARG A 177 -9.43 16.84 8.20
C ARG A 177 -9.08 15.87 9.33
N ALA A 178 -8.62 16.40 10.46
CA ALA A 178 -8.15 15.57 11.54
C ALA A 178 -9.29 14.74 12.16
N GLN A 179 -10.43 15.38 12.41
CA GLN A 179 -11.60 14.69 12.93
C GLN A 179 -12.19 13.72 11.91
N PHE A 180 -12.30 14.15 10.62
CA PHE A 180 -12.79 13.28 9.55
C PHE A 180 -11.98 11.98 9.43
N ILE A 181 -10.64 12.07 9.43
CA ILE A 181 -9.77 10.90 9.35
C ILE A 181 -9.87 10.04 10.61
N SER A 182 -9.99 10.66 11.78
CA SER A 182 -10.21 9.95 13.04
C SER A 182 -11.51 9.15 13.00
N ASP A 183 -12.62 9.75 12.55
CA ASP A 183 -13.92 9.10 12.44
C ASP A 183 -13.92 7.99 11.38
N PHE A 184 -13.14 8.16 10.32
CA PHE A 184 -12.98 7.19 9.24
C PHE A 184 -12.38 5.85 9.71
N ALA A 185 -11.66 5.83 10.84
CA ALA A 185 -11.18 4.59 11.46
C ALA A 185 -12.33 3.62 11.78
N THR A 186 -13.51 4.13 12.06
CA THR A 186 -14.69 3.30 12.39
C THR A 186 -15.09 2.35 11.25
N PRO A 187 -15.45 2.82 10.04
CA PRO A 187 -15.72 1.92 8.91
C PRO A 187 -14.46 1.22 8.38
N PHE A 188 -13.29 1.87 8.48
CA PHE A 188 -12.02 1.32 7.99
C PHE A 188 -11.64 0.03 8.72
N TYR A 189 -11.74 0.00 10.04
CA TYR A 189 -11.46 -1.17 10.87
C TYR A 189 -12.70 -2.01 11.22
N GLY A 190 -13.91 -1.58 10.83
CA GLY A 190 -15.14 -2.28 11.17
C GLY A 190 -15.49 -2.22 12.67
N LEU A 191 -15.08 -1.17 13.39
CA LEU A 191 -15.34 -1.03 14.83
C LEU A 191 -16.83 -1.05 15.14
N ASN A 192 -17.67 -0.49 14.26
CA ASN A 192 -19.13 -0.54 14.31
C ASN A 192 -19.73 -1.93 13.97
N LYS A 193 -18.90 -2.89 13.58
CA LYS A 193 -19.28 -4.29 13.28
C LYS A 193 -18.67 -5.29 14.26
N GLY A 194 -18.09 -4.79 15.37
CA GLY A 194 -17.54 -5.62 16.43
C GLY A 194 -16.10 -6.05 16.21
N GLN A 195 -15.39 -5.47 15.24
CA GLN A 195 -13.94 -5.64 15.14
C GLN A 195 -13.25 -4.84 16.25
N GLU A 196 -12.20 -5.39 16.82
CA GLU A 196 -11.42 -4.76 17.87
C GLU A 196 -10.02 -4.40 17.35
N VAL A 197 -9.63 -3.15 17.51
CA VAL A 197 -8.30 -2.64 17.22
C VAL A 197 -7.88 -1.74 18.38
N SER A 198 -6.66 -1.91 18.88
CA SER A 198 -6.16 -1.12 19.99
C SER A 198 -6.13 0.37 19.72
N GLU A 199 -6.26 1.20 20.75
CA GLU A 199 -6.11 2.66 20.64
C GLU A 199 -4.74 3.05 20.07
N GLY A 200 -3.70 2.28 20.37
CA GLY A 200 -2.35 2.50 19.83
C GLY A 200 -2.33 2.36 18.31
N VAL A 201 -2.96 1.35 17.75
CA VAL A 201 -3.07 1.16 16.28
C VAL A 201 -3.90 2.26 15.65
N GLN A 202 -5.03 2.65 16.24
CA GLN A 202 -5.86 3.75 15.74
C GLN A 202 -5.08 5.07 15.74
N THR A 203 -4.34 5.35 16.81
CA THR A 203 -3.48 6.54 16.93
C THR A 203 -2.36 6.52 15.89
N GLN A 204 -1.69 5.40 15.69
CA GLN A 204 -0.65 5.24 14.66
C GLN A 204 -1.22 5.53 13.27
N THR A 205 -2.37 4.93 12.94
CA THR A 205 -3.04 5.14 11.65
C THR A 205 -3.41 6.60 11.42
N LEU A 206 -3.95 7.28 12.43
CA LEU A 206 -4.25 8.71 12.37
C LEU A 206 -2.97 9.54 12.13
N ASN A 207 -1.90 9.24 12.86
CA ASN A 207 -0.63 9.96 12.71
C ASN A 207 -0.05 9.80 11.30
N ILE A 208 -0.04 8.59 10.76
CA ILE A 208 0.39 8.29 9.38
C ILE A 208 -0.46 9.09 8.38
N ALA A 209 -1.78 9.03 8.52
CA ALA A 209 -2.71 9.69 7.61
C ALA A 209 -2.59 11.23 7.63
N LEU A 210 -2.26 11.82 8.79
CA LEU A 210 -2.10 13.26 8.93
C LEU A 210 -0.78 13.81 8.37
N LEU A 211 0.21 12.95 8.06
CA LEU A 211 1.43 13.35 7.33
C LEU A 211 1.13 13.69 5.86
N ALA A 212 0.05 13.18 5.29
CA ALA A 212 -0.35 13.50 3.92
C ALA A 212 -0.64 15.00 3.74
N SER A 213 -0.34 15.56 2.57
CA SER A 213 -0.75 16.92 2.23
C SER A 213 -2.28 17.00 2.06
N LEU A 214 -2.89 18.13 2.46
CA LEU A 214 -4.32 18.33 2.20
C LEU A 214 -4.63 18.29 0.70
N LYS A 215 -3.77 18.89 -0.13
CA LYS A 215 -3.91 18.89 -1.59
C LYS A 215 -3.88 17.47 -2.17
N GLY A 216 -2.86 16.68 -1.83
CA GLY A 216 -2.76 15.29 -2.25
C GLY A 216 -3.92 14.44 -1.75
N THR A 217 -4.33 14.64 -0.49
CA THR A 217 -5.48 13.92 0.09
C THR A 217 -6.76 14.19 -0.71
N LEU A 218 -7.05 15.46 -1.06
CA LEU A 218 -8.25 15.85 -1.82
C LEU A 218 -8.21 15.38 -3.28
N ASP A 219 -7.09 15.60 -3.97
CA ASP A 219 -6.98 15.26 -5.40
C ASP A 219 -7.03 13.74 -5.61
N CYS A 220 -6.46 12.97 -4.68
CA CYS A 220 -6.53 11.51 -4.73
C CYS A 220 -7.96 10.99 -4.58
N VAL A 221 -8.88 11.69 -3.88
CA VAL A 221 -10.30 11.31 -3.87
C VAL A 221 -10.87 11.32 -5.29
N THR A 222 -10.53 12.34 -6.08
CA THR A 222 -10.92 12.37 -7.50
C THR A 222 -10.23 11.27 -8.31
N ALA A 223 -8.94 11.05 -8.09
CA ALA A 223 -8.17 10.03 -8.82
C ALA A 223 -8.78 8.63 -8.61
N PHE A 224 -8.92 8.18 -7.35
CA PHE A 224 -9.39 6.81 -7.09
C PHE A 224 -10.89 6.60 -7.38
N SER A 225 -11.71 7.67 -7.31
CA SER A 225 -13.12 7.53 -7.63
C SER A 225 -13.37 7.49 -9.14
N ALA A 226 -12.76 8.39 -9.90
CA ALA A 226 -13.11 8.64 -11.30
C ALA A 226 -12.28 7.86 -12.33
N THR A 227 -11.19 7.22 -11.93
CA THR A 227 -10.36 6.47 -12.87
C THR A 227 -10.98 5.11 -13.19
N ASP A 228 -11.22 4.88 -14.47
CA ASP A 228 -11.68 3.60 -15.00
C ASP A 228 -10.47 2.71 -15.33
N PHE A 229 -10.30 1.63 -14.58
CA PHE A 229 -9.23 0.63 -14.79
C PHE A 229 -9.68 -0.57 -15.62
N ARG A 230 -10.92 -0.63 -16.08
CA ARG A 230 -11.40 -1.76 -16.88
C ARG A 230 -10.53 -2.04 -18.11
N PRO A 231 -10.07 -1.03 -18.86
CA PRO A 231 -9.12 -1.25 -19.93
C PRO A 231 -7.74 -1.74 -19.48
N ASP A 232 -7.33 -1.39 -18.24
CA ASP A 232 -6.05 -1.79 -17.69
C ASP A 232 -6.07 -3.24 -17.21
N MET A 233 -7.21 -3.70 -16.64
CA MET A 233 -7.40 -5.10 -16.22
C MET A 233 -7.12 -6.09 -17.34
N ALA A 234 -7.50 -5.75 -18.58
CA ALA A 234 -7.31 -6.60 -19.75
C ALA A 234 -5.83 -6.77 -20.15
N LYS A 235 -4.94 -5.93 -19.64
CA LYS A 235 -3.50 -5.96 -19.93
C LYS A 235 -2.71 -6.73 -18.87
N ILE A 236 -3.34 -7.15 -17.78
CA ILE A 236 -2.68 -7.92 -16.72
C ILE A 236 -2.46 -9.34 -17.24
N ASP A 237 -1.20 -9.72 -17.40
CA ASP A 237 -0.74 -10.98 -17.99
C ASP A 237 0.16 -11.80 -17.03
N VAL A 238 0.27 -11.38 -15.77
CA VAL A 238 1.03 -12.09 -14.72
C VAL A 238 0.10 -12.81 -13.74
N PRO A 239 0.58 -13.86 -13.04
CA PRO A 239 -0.15 -14.47 -11.94
C PRO A 239 -0.66 -13.41 -10.96
N THR A 240 -1.96 -13.44 -10.68
CA THR A 240 -2.62 -12.40 -9.87
C THR A 240 -3.39 -13.00 -8.70
N LEU A 241 -3.17 -12.44 -7.52
CA LEU A 241 -3.93 -12.72 -6.30
C LEU A 241 -4.82 -11.52 -5.97
N VAL A 242 -6.10 -11.76 -5.76
CA VAL A 242 -7.05 -10.75 -5.26
C VAL A 242 -7.49 -11.17 -3.86
N ILE A 243 -7.27 -10.33 -2.86
CA ILE A 243 -7.77 -10.54 -1.49
C ILE A 243 -8.72 -9.40 -1.14
N HIS A 244 -9.90 -9.75 -0.62
CA HIS A 244 -10.88 -8.74 -0.22
C HIS A 244 -11.73 -9.24 0.96
N GLY A 245 -12.04 -8.35 1.89
CA GLY A 245 -12.99 -8.63 2.96
C GLY A 245 -14.43 -8.43 2.49
N ASP A 246 -15.33 -9.37 2.72
CA ASP A 246 -16.75 -9.19 2.38
C ASP A 246 -17.51 -8.28 3.39
N GLY A 247 -16.85 -7.92 4.49
CA GLY A 247 -17.29 -6.90 5.46
C GLY A 247 -16.76 -5.50 5.19
N ASP A 248 -16.08 -5.26 4.06
CA ASP A 248 -15.49 -3.97 3.70
C ASP A 248 -16.57 -2.90 3.47
N GLN A 249 -16.57 -1.87 4.34
CA GLN A 249 -17.50 -0.74 4.29
C GLN A 249 -16.96 0.47 3.52
N VAL A 250 -15.70 0.40 3.08
CA VAL A 250 -15.01 1.49 2.38
C VAL A 250 -14.97 1.23 0.88
N VAL A 251 -14.52 0.04 0.50
CA VAL A 251 -14.48 -0.42 -0.90
C VAL A 251 -15.34 -1.68 -1.01
N PRO A 252 -16.60 -1.58 -1.50
CA PRO A 252 -17.52 -2.70 -1.53
C PRO A 252 -16.99 -3.87 -2.36
N PHE A 253 -16.92 -5.06 -1.74
CA PHE A 253 -16.38 -6.28 -2.35
C PHE A 253 -17.02 -6.62 -3.70
N GLU A 254 -18.37 -6.56 -3.77
CA GLU A 254 -19.13 -6.93 -4.98
C GLU A 254 -18.84 -6.00 -6.16
N ALA A 255 -18.58 -4.70 -5.89
CA ALA A 255 -18.30 -3.70 -6.91
C ALA A 255 -16.81 -3.66 -7.33
N SER A 256 -15.92 -4.25 -6.55
CA SER A 256 -14.46 -4.12 -6.71
C SER A 256 -13.75 -5.48 -6.76
N GLY A 257 -13.30 -6.04 -5.65
CA GLY A 257 -12.44 -7.23 -5.62
C GLY A 257 -13.02 -8.42 -6.37
N LYS A 258 -14.32 -8.68 -6.26
CA LYS A 258 -15.00 -9.74 -7.00
C LYS A 258 -14.91 -9.51 -8.52
N ARG A 259 -15.26 -8.31 -8.97
CA ARG A 259 -15.22 -7.95 -10.40
C ARG A 259 -13.79 -7.92 -10.93
N ALA A 260 -12.84 -7.42 -10.15
CA ALA A 260 -11.42 -7.45 -10.54
C ALA A 260 -10.94 -8.88 -10.79
N ALA A 261 -11.27 -9.81 -9.90
CA ALA A 261 -10.92 -11.22 -10.06
C ALA A 261 -11.59 -11.88 -11.30
N GLU A 262 -12.82 -11.49 -11.62
CA GLU A 262 -13.54 -11.98 -12.81
C GLU A 262 -12.93 -11.42 -14.12
N MET A 263 -12.39 -10.20 -14.09
CA MET A 263 -11.83 -9.54 -15.28
C MET A 263 -10.39 -9.95 -15.57
N ILE A 264 -9.61 -10.32 -14.55
CA ILE A 264 -8.20 -10.70 -14.72
C ILE A 264 -8.12 -12.21 -14.99
N LYS A 265 -7.61 -12.58 -16.15
CA LYS A 265 -7.51 -13.99 -16.55
C LYS A 265 -6.64 -14.79 -15.59
N GLY A 266 -7.21 -15.79 -14.96
CA GLY A 266 -6.49 -16.71 -14.05
C GLY A 266 -6.20 -16.12 -12.67
N ALA A 267 -6.82 -15.00 -12.31
CA ALA A 267 -6.71 -14.46 -10.97
C ALA A 267 -7.26 -15.43 -9.92
N VAL A 268 -6.57 -15.54 -8.81
CA VAL A 268 -7.01 -16.28 -7.63
C VAL A 268 -7.68 -15.30 -6.67
N LEU A 269 -8.96 -15.54 -6.36
CA LEU A 269 -9.70 -14.74 -5.39
C LEU A 269 -9.69 -15.42 -4.02
N LYS A 270 -9.28 -14.66 -2.99
CA LYS A 270 -9.45 -15.03 -1.57
C LYS A 270 -10.36 -14.02 -0.89
N VAL A 271 -11.51 -14.48 -0.43
CA VAL A 271 -12.44 -13.65 0.36
C VAL A 271 -12.17 -13.88 1.83
N TYR A 272 -12.01 -12.79 2.60
CA TYR A 272 -11.89 -12.85 4.05
C TYR A 272 -13.26 -12.59 4.68
N PRO A 273 -13.91 -13.63 5.25
CA PRO A 273 -15.27 -13.49 5.76
C PRO A 273 -15.37 -12.47 6.90
N GLY A 274 -16.25 -11.48 6.75
CA GLY A 274 -16.48 -10.41 7.73
C GLY A 274 -15.32 -9.42 7.89
N ALA A 275 -14.22 -9.58 7.16
CA ALA A 275 -13.07 -8.70 7.30
C ALA A 275 -13.39 -7.29 6.79
N PRO A 276 -12.98 -6.25 7.54
CA PRO A 276 -13.14 -4.85 7.17
C PRO A 276 -12.10 -4.42 6.15
N HIS A 277 -12.15 -3.16 5.70
CA HIS A 277 -11.14 -2.60 4.79
C HIS A 277 -9.72 -2.68 5.36
N GLY A 278 -9.54 -2.38 6.65
CA GLY A 278 -8.26 -2.42 7.34
C GLY A 278 -7.73 -3.82 7.70
N PHE A 279 -8.04 -4.83 6.89
CA PHE A 279 -7.67 -6.22 7.15
C PHE A 279 -6.14 -6.47 7.14
N ALA A 280 -5.35 -5.58 6.57
CA ALA A 280 -3.89 -5.67 6.68
C ALA A 280 -3.40 -5.60 8.14
N VAL A 281 -4.22 -5.04 9.03
CA VAL A 281 -4.00 -5.01 10.48
C VAL A 281 -4.85 -6.05 11.19
N THR A 282 -6.18 -6.05 10.96
CA THR A 282 -7.10 -6.92 11.70
C THR A 282 -6.91 -8.41 11.38
N HIS A 283 -6.40 -8.73 10.19
CA HIS A 283 -6.14 -10.09 9.71
C HIS A 283 -4.68 -10.24 9.26
N ALA A 284 -3.75 -9.53 9.93
CA ALA A 284 -2.35 -9.46 9.51
C ALA A 284 -1.68 -10.83 9.36
N GLN A 285 -1.92 -11.75 10.30
CA GLN A 285 -1.34 -13.09 10.24
C GLN A 285 -1.81 -13.84 9.00
N GLN A 286 -3.12 -13.87 8.75
CA GLN A 286 -3.70 -14.54 7.58
C GLN A 286 -3.18 -13.94 6.27
N LEU A 287 -3.12 -12.60 6.20
CA LEU A 287 -2.59 -11.90 5.02
C LEU A 287 -1.11 -12.25 4.78
N ASN A 288 -0.31 -12.28 5.83
CA ASN A 288 1.10 -12.64 5.76
C ASN A 288 1.32 -14.05 5.20
N GLU A 289 0.55 -15.02 5.71
CA GLU A 289 0.61 -16.42 5.25
C GLU A 289 0.13 -16.56 3.80
N ASP A 290 -0.93 -15.85 3.43
CA ASP A 290 -1.47 -15.88 2.07
C ASP A 290 -0.54 -15.23 1.05
N LEU A 291 0.09 -14.10 1.41
CA LEU A 291 1.12 -13.48 0.57
C LEU A 291 2.34 -14.38 0.42
N LEU A 292 2.85 -14.95 1.51
CA LEU A 292 3.99 -15.87 1.46
C LEU A 292 3.70 -17.09 0.58
N THR A 293 2.51 -17.70 0.72
CA THR A 293 2.07 -18.83 -0.11
C THR A 293 2.03 -18.44 -1.59
N PHE A 294 1.50 -17.26 -1.90
CA PHE A 294 1.45 -16.76 -3.28
C PHE A 294 2.84 -16.49 -3.87
N LEU A 295 3.77 -16.01 -3.07
CA LEU A 295 5.14 -15.78 -3.50
C LEU A 295 5.91 -17.07 -3.81
N GLN A 296 5.51 -18.17 -3.18
CA GLN A 296 6.13 -19.49 -3.33
C GLN A 296 5.50 -20.36 -4.45
N SER A 297 4.39 -19.90 -5.05
CA SER A 297 3.63 -20.64 -6.07
C SER A 297 4.25 -20.58 -7.47
#